data_5ee577d108f98fe07afa7aa59c3ee421
#
_entry.id   5ee577d108f98fe07afa7aa59c3ee421
#
_cell.length_a   1.000
_cell.length_b   1.000
_cell.length_c   1.000
_cell.angle_alpha   90.00
_cell.angle_beta   90.00
_cell.angle_gamma   90.00
#
_symmetry.space_group_name_H-M   'P 1'
#
loop_
_entity.id
_entity.type
_entity.pdbx_description
1 polymer ?
#
loop_
_entity_poly.entity_id
_entity_poly.type
_entity_poly.pdbx_seq_one_letter_code
_entity_poly.pdbx_strand_id
1 'polypeptide(L)' 'MDRIPDPEDRPFLKVPEAGRYIDLGRAASYEAAKRGELPTLRIGRRLLVPTAKLRQLAGLE' A
#
# COMPACT_ATOMS: atom_id res chain seq x y z
N MET A 1 5.45 9.32 -13.78
CA MET A 1 4.72 8.35 -12.96
C MET A 1 5.57 7.95 -11.78
N ASP A 2 4.99 8.00 -10.60
CA ASP A 2 5.72 7.70 -9.38
C ASP A 2 5.99 6.21 -9.26
N ARG A 3 7.18 5.90 -8.81
CA ARG A 3 7.54 4.52 -8.52
C ARG A 3 7.23 4.19 -7.07
N ILE A 4 6.86 2.95 -6.82
CA ILE A 4 6.73 2.47 -5.44
C ILE A 4 8.10 2.61 -4.79
N PRO A 5 8.17 3.27 -3.62
CA PRO A 5 9.47 3.51 -2.97
C PRO A 5 10.15 2.22 -2.55
N ASP A 6 11.45 2.34 -2.32
CA ASP A 6 12.24 1.26 -1.75
C ASP A 6 11.80 1.03 -0.30
N PRO A 7 11.57 -0.23 0.12
CA PRO A 7 11.19 -0.49 1.51
C PRO A 7 12.21 -0.03 2.54
N GLU A 8 13.48 0.11 2.15
CA GLU A 8 14.48 0.63 3.06
C GLU A 8 14.27 2.12 3.34
N ASP A 9 13.79 2.86 2.35
CA ASP A 9 13.52 4.30 2.49
C ASP A 9 12.16 4.56 3.11
N ARG A 10 11.16 3.81 2.70
CA ARG A 10 9.78 3.96 3.17
C ARG A 10 9.22 2.57 3.48
N PRO A 11 9.45 2.05 4.70
CA PRO A 11 8.98 0.70 5.04
C PRO A 11 7.47 0.54 5.01
N PHE A 12 6.74 1.62 5.31
CA PHE A 12 5.27 1.60 5.34
C PHE A 12 4.71 2.80 4.60
N LEU A 13 3.55 2.62 4.02
CA LEU A 13 2.80 3.65 3.34
C LEU A 13 1.41 3.74 3.95
N LYS A 14 0.79 4.91 3.86
CA LYS A 14 -0.62 5.04 4.20
C LYS A 14 -1.46 4.39 3.11
N VAL A 15 -2.67 3.95 3.46
CA VAL A 15 -3.53 3.25 2.50
C VAL A 15 -3.78 4.07 1.23
N PRO A 16 -4.20 5.35 1.31
CA PRO A 16 -4.39 6.12 0.07
C PRO A 16 -3.10 6.33 -0.70
N GLU A 17 -1.99 6.48 0.00
CA GLU A 17 -0.69 6.65 -0.62
C GLU A 17 -0.31 5.41 -1.42
N ALA A 18 -0.48 4.24 -0.81
CA ALA A 18 -0.21 2.97 -1.50
C ALA A 18 -1.12 2.79 -2.71
N GLY A 19 -2.39 3.14 -2.56
CA GLY A 19 -3.35 2.99 -3.64
C GLY A 19 -3.00 3.81 -4.86
N ARG A 20 -2.38 4.98 -4.68
CA ARG A 20 -1.97 5.82 -5.79
C ARG A 20 -0.99 5.13 -6.71
N TYR A 21 -0.11 4.29 -6.16
CA TYR A 21 0.88 3.57 -6.96
C TYR A 21 0.25 2.47 -7.80
N ILE A 22 -0.94 2.02 -7.44
CA ILE A 22 -1.65 0.98 -8.19
C ILE A 22 -2.93 1.55 -8.83
N ASP A 23 -2.94 2.86 -9.01
CA ASP A 23 -3.98 3.58 -9.76
C ASP A 23 -5.36 3.51 -9.11
N LEU A 24 -5.40 3.55 -7.79
CA LEU A 24 -6.65 3.60 -7.04
C LEU A 24 -6.83 4.96 -6.38
N GLY A 25 -8.04 5.46 -6.40
CA GLY A 25 -8.39 6.65 -5.63
C GLY A 25 -8.47 6.32 -4.15
N ARG A 26 -8.74 7.35 -3.34
CA ARG A 26 -8.76 7.20 -1.89
C ARG A 26 -9.80 6.17 -1.42
N ALA A 27 -11.04 6.31 -1.90
CA ALA A 27 -12.10 5.40 -1.50
C ALA A 27 -11.82 3.98 -1.95
N ALA A 28 -11.37 3.82 -3.18
CA ALA A 28 -11.05 2.51 -3.73
C ALA A 28 -9.89 1.86 -2.99
N SER A 29 -8.92 2.66 -2.52
CA SER A 29 -7.79 2.14 -1.75
C SER A 29 -8.27 1.55 -0.42
N TYR A 30 -9.14 2.25 0.29
CA TYR A 30 -9.70 1.74 1.55
C TYR A 30 -10.58 0.51 1.33
N GLU A 31 -11.35 0.49 0.25
CA GLU A 31 -12.14 -0.68 -0.09
C GLU A 31 -11.27 -1.89 -0.39
N ALA A 32 -10.21 -1.70 -1.17
CA ALA A 32 -9.27 -2.77 -1.47
C ALA A 32 -8.61 -3.30 -0.20
N ALA A 33 -8.24 -2.41 0.71
CA ALA A 33 -7.65 -2.79 2.00
C ALA A 33 -8.65 -3.62 2.82
N LYS A 34 -9.91 -3.20 2.84
CA LYS A 34 -10.95 -3.87 3.59
C LYS A 34 -11.22 -5.27 3.05
N ARG A 35 -11.12 -5.45 1.74
CA ARG A 35 -11.35 -6.74 1.09
C ARG A 35 -10.13 -7.66 1.13
N GLY A 36 -9.02 -7.18 1.63
CA GLY A 36 -7.79 -7.94 1.63
C GLY A 36 -7.07 -7.97 0.29
N GLU A 37 -7.49 -7.14 -0.66
CA GLU A 37 -6.85 -7.04 -1.97
C GLU A 37 -5.58 -6.21 -1.91
N LEU A 38 -5.49 -5.33 -0.92
CA LEU A 38 -4.31 -4.52 -0.67
C LEU A 38 -3.70 -4.99 0.63
N PRO A 39 -2.43 -5.42 0.65
CA PRO A 39 -1.83 -5.92 1.89
C PRO A 39 -1.73 -4.81 2.92
N THR A 40 -2.20 -5.07 4.12
CA THR A 40 -2.21 -4.07 5.19
C THR A 40 -1.73 -4.68 6.49
N LEU A 41 -1.28 -3.79 7.37
CA LEU A 41 -0.88 -4.13 8.72
C LEU A 41 -1.49 -3.09 9.65
N ARG A 42 -2.19 -3.54 10.68
CA ARG A 42 -2.77 -2.64 11.66
C ARG A 42 -1.81 -2.50 12.84
N ILE A 43 -1.42 -1.26 13.10
CA ILE A 43 -0.58 -0.94 14.27
C ILE A 43 -1.35 0.08 15.09
N GLY A 44 -1.88 -0.36 16.24
CA GLY A 44 -2.76 0.47 17.04
C GLY A 44 -4.00 0.84 16.24
N ARG A 45 -4.21 2.14 16.04
CA ARG A 45 -5.34 2.64 15.27
C ARG A 45 -4.98 2.92 13.82
N ARG A 46 -3.71 2.71 13.46
CA ARG A 46 -3.24 2.99 12.11
C ARG A 46 -3.31 1.74 11.25
N LEU A 47 -3.77 1.94 10.04
CA LEU A 47 -3.74 0.90 9.02
C LEU A 47 -2.68 1.31 8.00
N LEU A 48 -1.65 0.50 7.87
CA LEU A 48 -0.50 0.80 7.03
C LEU A 48 -0.30 -0.30 6.00
N VAL A 49 0.35 0.06 4.90
CA VAL A 49 0.67 -0.89 3.84
C VAL A 49 2.18 -1.13 3.87
N PRO A 50 2.62 -2.37 4.14
CA PRO A 50 4.05 -2.67 4.05
C PRO A 50 4.52 -2.47 2.61
N THR A 51 5.50 -1.61 2.42
CA THR A 51 5.99 -1.27 1.09
C THR A 51 6.50 -2.50 0.34
N ALA A 52 7.20 -3.40 1.06
CA ALA A 52 7.70 -4.63 0.44
C ALA A 52 6.57 -5.50 -0.11
N LYS A 53 5.45 -5.58 0.61
CA LYS A 53 4.29 -6.35 0.16
C LYS A 53 3.62 -5.70 -1.04
N LEU A 54 3.58 -4.37 -1.05
CA LEU A 54 3.03 -3.65 -2.19
C LEU A 54 3.87 -3.90 -3.44
N ARG A 55 5.19 -3.92 -3.29
CA ARG A 55 6.08 -4.20 -4.41
C ARG A 55 5.87 -5.62 -4.94
N GLN A 56 5.67 -6.59 -4.05
CA GLN A 56 5.36 -7.95 -4.45
C GLN A 56 4.04 -8.03 -5.23
N LEU A 57 3.04 -7.32 -4.73
CA LEU A 57 1.74 -7.26 -5.40
C LEU A 57 1.87 -6.69 -6.81
N ALA A 58 2.72 -5.69 -6.97
CA ALA A 58 2.95 -5.05 -8.26
C ALA A 58 3.91 -5.84 -9.17
N GLY A 59 4.43 -6.95 -8.69
CA GLY A 59 5.33 -7.79 -9.48
C GLY A 59 6.76 -7.27 -9.57
N LEU A 60 7.19 -6.46 -8.60
CA LEU A 60 8.51 -5.85 -8.61
C LEU A 60 9.55 -6.65 -7.82
N GLU A 61 9.13 -7.70 -7.12
CA GLU A 61 10.01 -8.54 -6.33
C GLU A 61 9.86 -10.01 -6.69
#